data_56b240483028f6fc1791d60813aec864
#
_entry.id   56b240483028f6fc1791d60813aec864
#
_cell.length_a   1.000
_cell.length_b   1.000
_cell.length_c   1.000
_cell.angle_alpha   90.00
_cell.angle_beta   90.00
_cell.angle_gamma   90.00
#
_symmetry.space_group_name_H-M   'P 1'
#
loop_
_entity.id
_entity.type
_entity.pdbx_description
1 polymer ?
#
loop_
_entity_poly.entity_id
_entity_poly.type
_entity_poly.pdbx_seq_one_letter_code
_entity_poly.pdbx_strand_id
1 'polypeptide(L)'
;MESYIKFADTLSTSMGKAFSWCIVILMGGTVYEVIMAYAFNKPTLWNFDFSMQMYGAILMMSGAYCLATEAHVRGDVIYRLFSQKTQAWIDLVLYFIFFFPGVIALAFYGYEYAAQAWKIKETSWSSPAQIQIYMVKSMIPAAGILLIIQGISEVFRSILCIQSGQWPARMVVAEETEKILMRT
;
A
#
# COMPACT_ATOMS: atom_id res chain seq x y z
N MET A 1 11.88 17.70 10.18
CA MET A 1 11.94 16.64 9.14
C MET A 1 11.81 15.26 9.76
N GLU A 2 12.64 14.89 10.73
CA GLU A 2 12.61 13.55 11.37
C GLU A 2 11.27 13.19 12.01
N SER A 3 10.63 14.17 12.67
CA SER A 3 9.32 13.93 13.31
C SER A 3 8.22 13.59 12.28
N TYR A 4 8.25 14.23 11.10
CA TYR A 4 7.32 13.92 10.01
C TYR A 4 7.60 12.54 9.42
N ILE A 5 8.88 12.20 9.22
CA ILE A 5 9.29 10.88 8.71
C ILE A 5 8.75 9.78 9.63
N LYS A 6 8.95 9.93 10.96
CA LYS A 6 8.43 8.97 11.95
C LYS A 6 6.91 8.85 11.91
N PHE A 7 6.20 9.96 11.79
CA PHE A 7 4.74 9.96 11.68
C PHE A 7 4.26 9.24 10.43
N ALA A 8 4.82 9.57 9.25
CA ALA A 8 4.43 8.95 7.98
C ALA A 8 4.73 7.45 7.96
N ASP A 9 5.91 7.04 8.44
CA ASP A 9 6.29 5.64 8.55
C ASP A 9 5.37 4.86 9.50
N THR A 10 5.06 5.44 10.67
CA THR A 10 4.15 4.80 11.64
C THR A 10 2.75 4.64 11.06
N LEU A 11 2.24 5.67 10.37
CA LEU A 11 0.93 5.64 9.73
C LEU A 11 0.88 4.56 8.64
N SER A 12 1.86 4.56 7.73
CA SER A 12 1.94 3.61 6.61
C SER A 12 2.11 2.17 7.09
N THR A 13 2.96 1.94 8.10
CA THR A 13 3.18 0.60 8.66
C THR A 13 1.96 0.10 9.43
N SER A 14 1.29 0.95 10.19
CA SER A 14 0.07 0.58 10.91
C SER A 14 -1.06 0.22 9.97
N MET A 15 -1.26 1.01 8.91
CA MET A 15 -2.26 0.72 7.86
C MET A 15 -1.94 -0.59 7.13
N GLY A 16 -0.69 -0.79 6.69
CA GLY A 16 -0.27 -2.03 6.05
C GLY A 16 -0.50 -3.26 6.94
N LYS A 17 -0.12 -3.20 8.21
CA LYS A 17 -0.36 -4.27 9.20
C LYS A 17 -1.85 -4.53 9.44
N ALA A 18 -2.67 -3.48 9.54
CA ALA A 18 -4.13 -3.63 9.70
C ALA A 18 -4.77 -4.33 8.50
N PHE A 19 -4.44 -3.89 7.28
CA PHE A 19 -5.00 -4.48 6.07
C PHE A 19 -4.40 -5.85 5.71
N SER A 20 -3.24 -6.23 6.26
CA SER A 20 -2.71 -7.59 6.08
C SER A 20 -3.63 -8.67 6.64
N TRP A 21 -4.46 -8.37 7.65
CA TRP A 21 -5.47 -9.29 8.17
C TRP A 21 -6.55 -9.64 7.15
N CYS A 22 -6.78 -8.80 6.15
CA CYS A 22 -7.70 -9.10 5.06
C CYS A 22 -7.27 -10.37 4.29
N ILE A 23 -5.99 -10.75 4.29
CA ILE A 23 -5.53 -11.99 3.65
C ILE A 23 -6.04 -13.23 4.40
N VAL A 24 -6.09 -13.17 5.73
CA VAL A 24 -6.62 -14.27 6.55
C VAL A 24 -8.12 -14.41 6.33
N ILE A 25 -8.83 -13.28 6.24
CA ILE A 25 -10.26 -13.25 5.94
C ILE A 25 -10.53 -13.78 4.53
N LEU A 26 -9.74 -13.37 3.55
CA LEU A 26 -9.80 -13.86 2.17
C LEU A 26 -9.62 -15.37 2.11
N MET A 27 -8.59 -15.88 2.80
CA MET A 27 -8.29 -17.32 2.85
C MET A 27 -9.45 -18.09 3.50
N GLY A 28 -9.99 -17.60 4.61
CA GLY A 28 -11.17 -18.20 5.27
C GLY A 28 -12.40 -18.23 4.37
N GLY A 29 -12.69 -17.13 3.67
CA GLY A 29 -13.77 -17.05 2.68
C GLY A 29 -13.61 -18.04 1.53
N THR A 30 -12.39 -18.17 1.01
CA THR A 30 -12.10 -19.13 -0.07
C THR A 30 -12.25 -20.57 0.39
N VAL A 31 -11.74 -20.92 1.58
CA VAL A 31 -11.91 -22.27 2.15
C VAL A 31 -13.39 -22.58 2.40
N TYR A 32 -14.13 -21.63 2.94
CA TYR A 32 -15.58 -21.75 3.11
C TYR A 32 -16.30 -22.05 1.79
N GLU A 33 -15.97 -21.31 0.73
CA GLU A 33 -16.54 -21.52 -0.60
C GLU A 33 -16.24 -22.93 -1.15
N VAL A 34 -15.01 -23.39 -1.01
CA VAL A 34 -14.61 -24.74 -1.44
C VAL A 34 -15.46 -25.80 -0.71
N ILE A 35 -15.61 -25.67 0.60
CA ILE A 35 -16.43 -26.61 1.40
C ILE A 35 -17.89 -26.57 0.94
N MET A 36 -18.48 -25.37 0.77
CA MET A 36 -19.86 -25.22 0.33
C MET A 36 -20.09 -25.79 -1.06
N ALA A 37 -19.16 -25.56 -1.98
CA ALA A 37 -19.30 -26.02 -3.35
C ALA A 37 -19.14 -27.56 -3.46
N TYR A 38 -18.11 -28.13 -2.82
CA TYR A 38 -17.74 -29.54 -3.01
C TYR A 38 -18.40 -30.49 -2.01
N ALA A 39 -18.53 -30.11 -0.74
CA ALA A 39 -19.13 -31.00 0.25
C ALA A 39 -20.65 -30.87 0.29
N PHE A 40 -21.21 -29.69 0.10
CA PHE A 40 -22.63 -29.42 0.17
C PHE A 40 -23.31 -29.22 -1.18
N ASN A 41 -22.54 -29.15 -2.26
CA ASN A 41 -23.02 -28.86 -3.62
C ASN A 41 -23.89 -27.59 -3.69
N LYS A 42 -23.53 -26.57 -2.89
CA LYS A 42 -24.20 -25.26 -2.78
C LYS A 42 -23.19 -24.13 -2.87
N PRO A 43 -22.66 -23.83 -4.08
CA PRO A 43 -21.75 -22.71 -4.25
C PRO A 43 -22.41 -21.40 -3.85
N THR A 44 -21.62 -20.49 -3.25
CA THR A 44 -22.15 -19.19 -2.82
C THR A 44 -22.03 -18.16 -3.94
N LEU A 45 -23.02 -17.29 -4.07
CA LEU A 45 -23.04 -16.27 -5.13
C LEU A 45 -22.20 -15.03 -4.78
N TRP A 46 -21.86 -14.86 -3.51
CA TRP A 46 -21.24 -13.64 -2.98
C TRP A 46 -19.71 -13.73 -2.79
N ASN A 47 -19.16 -14.94 -2.67
CA ASN A 47 -17.77 -15.11 -2.26
C ASN A 47 -16.76 -14.57 -3.30
N PHE A 48 -17.09 -14.62 -4.58
CA PHE A 48 -16.26 -14.05 -5.63
C PHE A 48 -16.06 -12.55 -5.44
N ASP A 49 -17.15 -11.80 -5.28
CA ASP A 49 -17.09 -10.34 -5.08
C ASP A 49 -16.40 -9.97 -3.78
N PHE A 50 -16.68 -10.72 -2.71
CA PHE A 50 -16.04 -10.54 -1.42
C PHE A 50 -14.51 -10.74 -1.52
N SER A 51 -14.09 -11.80 -2.19
CA SER A 51 -12.67 -12.09 -2.41
C SER A 51 -11.98 -10.99 -3.21
N MET A 52 -12.62 -10.50 -4.27
CA MET A 52 -12.10 -9.39 -5.08
C MET A 52 -11.98 -8.09 -4.26
N GLN A 53 -12.94 -7.81 -3.37
CA GLN A 53 -12.87 -6.63 -2.50
C GLN A 53 -11.76 -6.74 -1.46
N MET A 54 -11.58 -7.91 -0.82
CA MET A 54 -10.48 -8.13 0.12
C MET A 54 -9.12 -8.03 -0.56
N TYR A 55 -8.97 -8.63 -1.74
CA TYR A 55 -7.75 -8.54 -2.53
C TYR A 55 -7.44 -7.10 -2.95
N GLY A 56 -8.44 -6.36 -3.44
CA GLY A 56 -8.31 -4.95 -3.80
C GLY A 56 -7.91 -4.08 -2.60
N ALA A 57 -8.50 -4.33 -1.42
CA ALA A 57 -8.17 -3.63 -0.18
C ALA A 57 -6.71 -3.83 0.22
N ILE A 58 -6.22 -5.08 0.20
CA ILE A 58 -4.83 -5.42 0.51
C ILE A 58 -3.90 -4.69 -0.47
N LEU A 59 -4.16 -4.84 -1.77
CA LEU A 59 -3.29 -4.28 -2.81
C LEU A 59 -3.16 -2.75 -2.70
N MET A 60 -4.29 -2.05 -2.53
CA MET A 60 -4.31 -0.60 -2.47
C MET A 60 -3.65 -0.06 -1.19
N MET A 61 -3.98 -0.64 -0.03
CA MET A 61 -3.50 -0.11 1.25
C MET A 61 -2.07 -0.54 1.60
N SER A 62 -1.54 -1.60 0.99
CA SER A 62 -0.15 -2.02 1.19
C SER A 62 0.88 -1.17 0.43
N GLY A 63 0.47 -0.37 -0.56
CA GLY A 63 1.39 0.43 -1.37
C GLY A 63 2.25 1.38 -0.54
N ALA A 64 1.65 2.12 0.40
CA ALA A 64 2.38 3.02 1.30
C ALA A 64 3.29 2.25 2.28
N TYR A 65 2.87 1.08 2.75
CA TYR A 65 3.68 0.18 3.57
C TYR A 65 4.93 -0.30 2.79
N CYS A 66 4.75 -0.76 1.56
CA CYS A 66 5.86 -1.18 0.71
C CYS A 66 6.86 -0.04 0.47
N LEU A 67 6.36 1.20 0.32
CA LEU A 67 7.23 2.36 0.16
C LEU A 67 8.00 2.66 1.46
N ALA A 68 7.35 2.60 2.62
CA ALA A 68 7.97 2.83 3.93
C ALA A 68 9.05 1.79 4.27
N THR A 69 8.88 0.53 3.81
CA THR A 69 9.79 -0.59 4.12
C THR A 69 10.83 -0.87 3.04
N GLU A 70 10.87 -0.08 1.95
CA GLU A 70 11.70 -0.36 0.75
C GLU A 70 11.43 -1.73 0.10
N ALA A 71 10.25 -2.29 0.31
CA ALA A 71 9.87 -3.56 -0.28
C ALA A 71 9.60 -3.47 -1.81
N HIS A 72 9.68 -2.28 -2.40
CA HIS A 72 9.64 -2.12 -3.85
C HIS A 72 10.92 -2.65 -4.50
N VAL A 73 10.74 -3.49 -5.51
CA VAL A 73 11.85 -3.98 -6.33
C VAL A 73 12.48 -2.79 -7.06
N ARG A 74 13.67 -2.39 -6.62
CA ARG A 74 14.50 -1.41 -7.33
C ARG A 74 15.43 -2.13 -8.28
N GLY A 75 15.83 -1.49 -9.37
CA GLY A 75 16.87 -2.00 -10.27
C GLY A 75 18.27 -1.95 -9.61
N ASP A 76 18.41 -2.68 -8.50
CA ASP A 76 19.55 -2.62 -7.57
C ASP A 76 20.90 -2.79 -8.24
N VAL A 77 20.97 -3.53 -9.36
CA VAL A 77 22.23 -3.84 -10.04
C VAL A 77 22.95 -2.56 -10.52
N ILE A 78 22.21 -1.63 -11.10
CA ILE A 78 22.78 -0.35 -11.60
C ILE A 78 22.82 0.67 -10.47
N TYR A 79 21.78 0.70 -9.62
CA TYR A 79 21.64 1.69 -8.56
C TYR A 79 22.76 1.61 -7.51
N ARG A 80 23.22 0.40 -7.15
CA ARG A 80 24.32 0.17 -6.21
C ARG A 80 25.69 0.64 -6.70
N LEU A 81 25.86 0.91 -8.00
CA LEU A 81 27.10 1.44 -8.55
C LEU A 81 27.31 2.92 -8.23
N PHE A 82 26.25 3.63 -7.87
CA PHE A 82 26.30 5.05 -7.57
C PHE A 82 26.58 5.34 -6.09
N SER A 83 27.22 6.49 -5.81
CA SER A 83 27.38 6.96 -4.45
C SER A 83 26.02 7.26 -3.81
N GLN A 84 25.93 7.16 -2.47
CA GLN A 84 24.66 7.40 -1.74
C GLN A 84 24.05 8.77 -2.05
N LYS A 85 24.89 9.81 -2.22
CA LYS A 85 24.42 11.14 -2.61
C LYS A 85 23.82 11.16 -4.03
N THR A 86 24.44 10.45 -4.97
CA THR A 86 23.94 10.35 -6.35
C THR A 86 22.62 9.59 -6.37
N GLN A 87 22.51 8.51 -5.61
CA GLN A 87 21.27 7.76 -5.44
C GLN A 87 20.14 8.67 -4.93
N ALA A 88 20.42 9.47 -3.89
CA ALA A 88 19.44 10.37 -3.31
C ALA A 88 18.99 11.48 -4.29
N TRP A 89 19.89 11.96 -5.16
CA TRP A 89 19.52 12.90 -6.23
C TRP A 89 18.64 12.25 -7.30
N ILE A 90 18.99 11.04 -7.73
CA ILE A 90 18.18 10.28 -8.70
C ILE A 90 16.78 10.04 -8.14
N ASP A 91 16.68 9.55 -6.90
CA ASP A 91 15.41 9.32 -6.24
C ASP A 91 14.57 10.60 -6.15
N LEU A 92 15.16 11.70 -5.75
CA LEU A 92 14.47 12.98 -5.63
C LEU A 92 13.88 13.44 -6.97
N VAL A 93 14.65 13.35 -8.06
CA VAL A 93 14.17 13.70 -9.40
C VAL A 93 13.02 12.78 -9.84
N LEU A 94 13.16 11.46 -9.62
CA LEU A 94 12.13 10.49 -9.97
C LEU A 94 10.84 10.67 -9.15
N TYR A 95 10.95 11.04 -7.87
CA TYR A 95 9.78 11.37 -7.04
C TYR A 95 9.00 12.55 -7.61
N PHE A 96 9.69 13.64 -8.03
CA PHE A 96 9.01 14.82 -8.55
C PHE A 96 8.44 14.63 -9.96
N ILE A 97 9.16 13.92 -10.85
CA ILE A 97 8.77 13.79 -12.26
C ILE A 97 7.72 12.69 -12.46
N PHE A 98 7.86 11.55 -11.78
CA PHE A 98 7.02 10.38 -12.04
C PHE A 98 6.09 10.05 -10.87
N PHE A 99 6.61 10.01 -9.65
CA PHE A 99 5.84 9.54 -8.51
C PHE A 99 4.72 10.50 -8.14
N PHE A 100 5.02 11.76 -7.84
CA PHE A 100 3.99 12.71 -7.42
C PHE A 100 2.91 12.97 -8.46
N PRO A 101 3.21 13.19 -9.75
CA PRO A 101 2.17 13.35 -10.75
C PRO A 101 1.27 12.13 -10.85
N GLY A 102 1.85 10.92 -10.81
CA GLY A 102 1.08 9.67 -10.85
C GLY A 102 0.19 9.49 -9.64
N VAL A 103 0.71 9.72 -8.42
CA VAL A 103 -0.05 9.53 -7.18
C VAL A 103 -1.10 10.63 -6.97
N ILE A 104 -0.81 11.87 -7.36
CA ILE A 104 -1.80 12.96 -7.35
C ILE A 104 -2.94 12.66 -8.33
N ALA A 105 -2.62 12.19 -9.52
CA ALA A 105 -3.63 11.76 -10.49
C ALA A 105 -4.47 10.60 -9.93
N LEU A 106 -3.84 9.62 -9.28
CA LEU A 106 -4.52 8.51 -8.61
C LEU A 106 -5.49 9.01 -7.53
N ALA A 107 -5.05 9.95 -6.69
CA ALA A 107 -5.88 10.51 -5.63
C ALA A 107 -7.07 11.31 -6.20
N PHE A 108 -6.81 12.16 -7.19
CA PHE A 108 -7.82 13.04 -7.77
C PHE A 108 -8.88 12.27 -8.57
N TYR A 109 -8.45 11.51 -9.58
CA TYR A 109 -9.37 10.71 -10.39
C TYR A 109 -9.97 9.54 -9.62
N GLY A 110 -9.24 8.99 -8.65
CA GLY A 110 -9.76 8.00 -7.71
C GLY A 110 -10.89 8.54 -6.85
N TYR A 111 -10.80 9.81 -6.42
CA TYR A 111 -11.87 10.48 -5.70
C TYR A 111 -13.12 10.67 -6.57
N GLU A 112 -12.97 11.16 -7.80
CA GLU A 112 -14.09 11.31 -8.73
C GLU A 112 -14.77 9.97 -9.02
N TYR A 113 -13.98 8.93 -9.25
CA TYR A 113 -14.47 7.58 -9.49
C TYR A 113 -15.24 7.00 -8.29
N ALA A 114 -14.69 7.17 -7.08
CA ALA A 114 -15.37 6.77 -5.86
C ALA A 114 -16.66 7.57 -5.64
N ALA A 115 -16.61 8.91 -5.83
CA ALA A 115 -17.77 9.79 -5.64
C ALA A 115 -18.94 9.44 -6.59
N GLN A 116 -18.64 9.08 -7.85
CA GLN A 116 -19.66 8.59 -8.78
C GLN A 116 -20.27 7.27 -8.32
N ALA A 117 -19.45 6.31 -7.88
CA ALA A 117 -19.90 5.03 -7.37
C ALA A 117 -20.83 5.19 -6.13
N TRP A 118 -20.51 6.14 -5.25
CA TRP A 118 -21.36 6.47 -4.10
C TRP A 118 -22.71 7.08 -4.50
N LYS A 119 -22.73 7.96 -5.53
CA LYS A 119 -23.98 8.58 -6.03
C LYS A 119 -24.97 7.54 -6.55
N ILE A 120 -24.48 6.56 -7.29
CA ILE A 120 -25.32 5.52 -7.91
C ILE A 120 -25.49 4.28 -7.01
N LYS A 121 -24.83 4.27 -5.83
CA LYS A 121 -24.76 3.08 -4.94
C LYS A 121 -24.37 1.82 -5.71
N GLU A 122 -23.26 1.92 -6.43
CA GLU A 122 -22.83 0.92 -7.39
C GLU A 122 -22.65 -0.45 -6.74
N THR A 123 -23.26 -1.47 -7.37
CA THR A 123 -23.15 -2.87 -6.99
C THR A 123 -22.32 -3.64 -8.01
N SER A 124 -21.83 -4.80 -7.62
CA SER A 124 -21.09 -5.68 -8.52
C SER A 124 -21.99 -6.18 -9.66
N TRP A 125 -21.47 -6.10 -10.86
CA TRP A 125 -22.11 -6.71 -12.04
C TRP A 125 -21.58 -8.13 -12.31
N SER A 126 -20.51 -8.53 -11.58
CA SER A 126 -19.83 -9.82 -11.80
C SER A 126 -20.57 -10.99 -11.18
N SER A 127 -21.41 -10.76 -10.20
CA SER A 127 -22.16 -11.82 -9.53
C SER A 127 -23.63 -11.46 -9.30
N PRO A 128 -24.52 -12.45 -9.24
CA PRO A 128 -25.94 -12.25 -8.94
C PRO A 128 -26.21 -11.69 -7.54
N ALA A 129 -25.24 -11.75 -6.62
CA ALA A 129 -25.36 -11.26 -5.25
C ALA A 129 -25.40 -9.73 -5.16
N GLN A 130 -24.99 -9.00 -6.22
CA GLN A 130 -25.00 -7.54 -6.32
C GLN A 130 -24.39 -6.84 -5.10
N ILE A 131 -23.24 -7.32 -4.63
CA ILE A 131 -22.56 -6.75 -3.47
C ILE A 131 -22.10 -5.32 -3.78
N GLN A 132 -22.20 -4.44 -2.80
CA GLN A 132 -21.81 -3.04 -2.91
C GLN A 132 -20.30 -2.91 -3.11
N ILE A 133 -19.87 -2.24 -4.19
CA ILE A 133 -18.46 -2.05 -4.54
C ILE A 133 -17.96 -0.61 -4.31
N TYR A 134 -18.85 0.34 -4.05
CA TYR A 134 -18.46 1.73 -3.81
C TYR A 134 -17.58 1.92 -2.57
N MET A 135 -17.68 1.03 -1.57
CA MET A 135 -16.82 1.08 -0.38
C MET A 135 -15.36 0.79 -0.73
N VAL A 136 -15.12 -0.28 -1.51
CA VAL A 136 -13.74 -0.63 -1.91
C VAL A 136 -13.16 0.38 -2.89
N LYS A 137 -13.98 1.02 -3.73
CA LYS A 137 -13.56 2.12 -4.60
C LYS A 137 -13.07 3.33 -3.82
N SER A 138 -13.59 3.56 -2.61
CA SER A 138 -13.10 4.63 -1.71
C SER A 138 -11.67 4.39 -1.22
N MET A 139 -11.18 3.17 -1.29
CA MET A 139 -9.78 2.87 -0.94
C MET A 139 -8.78 3.40 -1.97
N ILE A 140 -9.20 3.66 -3.22
CA ILE A 140 -8.33 4.21 -4.26
C ILE A 140 -7.82 5.60 -3.89
N PRO A 141 -8.69 6.61 -3.61
CA PRO A 141 -8.22 7.92 -3.17
C PRO A 141 -7.52 7.86 -1.80
N ALA A 142 -7.96 6.99 -0.89
CA ALA A 142 -7.31 6.81 0.40
C ALA A 142 -5.86 6.30 0.24
N ALA A 143 -5.63 5.32 -0.62
CA ALA A 143 -4.30 4.84 -0.96
C ALA A 143 -3.45 5.94 -1.61
N GLY A 144 -4.02 6.75 -2.51
CA GLY A 144 -3.36 7.91 -3.10
C GLY A 144 -2.89 8.90 -2.04
N ILE A 145 -3.74 9.24 -1.06
CA ILE A 145 -3.39 10.14 0.04
C ILE A 145 -2.27 9.55 0.90
N LEU A 146 -2.35 8.27 1.26
CA LEU A 146 -1.29 7.60 2.04
C LEU A 146 0.04 7.58 1.29
N LEU A 147 0.00 7.32 -0.02
CA LEU A 147 1.19 7.36 -0.88
C LEU A 147 1.79 8.77 -0.97
N ILE A 148 0.97 9.83 -1.04
CA ILE A 148 1.46 11.21 -1.02
C ILE A 148 2.18 11.50 0.31
N ILE A 149 1.56 11.15 1.45
CA ILE A 149 2.16 11.34 2.77
C ILE A 149 3.50 10.61 2.88
N GLN A 150 3.55 9.35 2.45
CA GLN A 150 4.78 8.57 2.48
C GLN A 150 5.81 9.07 1.46
N GLY A 151 5.40 9.50 0.27
CA GLY A 151 6.28 10.07 -0.74
C GLY A 151 6.98 11.35 -0.26
N ILE A 152 6.28 12.21 0.47
CA ILE A 152 6.89 13.39 1.11
C ILE A 152 7.96 12.95 2.15
N SER A 153 7.69 11.89 2.89
CA SER A 153 8.67 11.30 3.83
C SER A 153 9.95 10.84 3.11
N GLU A 154 9.81 10.18 1.95
CA GLU A 154 10.95 9.74 1.15
C GLU A 154 11.75 10.92 0.55
N VAL A 155 11.07 12.00 0.15
CA VAL A 155 11.75 13.24 -0.27
C VAL A 155 12.57 13.81 0.88
N PHE A 156 12.03 13.87 2.10
CA PHE A 156 12.81 14.33 3.26
C PHE A 156 14.01 13.42 3.56
N ARG A 157 13.88 12.11 3.40
CA ARG A 157 14.98 11.16 3.54
C ARG A 157 16.07 11.40 2.50
N SER A 158 15.69 11.63 1.24
CA SER A 158 16.62 11.94 0.16
C SER A 158 17.37 13.24 0.44
N ILE A 159 16.69 14.28 0.91
CA ILE A 159 17.33 15.56 1.29
C ILE A 159 18.33 15.37 2.45
N LEU A 160 17.94 14.63 3.49
CA LEU A 160 18.83 14.32 4.62
C LEU A 160 20.04 13.49 4.16
N CYS A 161 19.87 12.54 3.25
CA CYS A 161 20.98 11.77 2.69
C CYS A 161 21.94 12.65 1.87
N ILE A 162 21.44 13.61 1.09
CA ILE A 162 22.28 14.57 0.35
C ILE A 162 23.11 15.40 1.31
N GLN A 163 22.55 15.83 2.44
CA GLN A 163 23.23 16.65 3.44
C GLN A 163 24.24 15.87 4.27
N SER A 164 23.85 14.69 4.80
CA SER A 164 24.67 13.89 5.70
C SER A 164 25.63 12.92 4.98
N GLY A 165 25.33 12.57 3.73
CA GLY A 165 26.04 11.55 2.96
C GLY A 165 25.67 10.11 3.30
N GLN A 166 24.68 9.89 4.18
CA GLN A 166 24.22 8.58 4.61
C GLN A 166 22.68 8.55 4.67
N TRP A 167 22.09 7.40 4.31
CA TRP A 167 20.65 7.22 4.41
C TRP A 167 20.20 7.16 5.88
N PRO A 168 19.13 7.88 6.26
CA PRO A 168 18.55 7.75 7.59
C PRO A 168 18.03 6.32 7.84
N ALA A 169 18.24 5.80 9.06
CA ALA A 169 17.75 4.48 9.44
C ALA A 169 16.21 4.41 9.34
N ARG A 170 15.68 3.29 8.83
CA ARG A 170 14.25 3.03 8.77
C ARG A 170 13.76 2.40 10.05
N MET A 171 12.58 2.80 10.51
CA MET A 171 12.03 2.31 11.79
C MET A 171 11.82 0.79 11.81
N VAL A 172 11.35 0.20 10.72
CA VAL A 172 11.07 -1.26 10.64
C VAL A 172 12.35 -2.07 10.75
N VAL A 173 13.42 -1.65 10.08
CA VAL A 173 14.74 -2.32 10.17
C VAL A 173 15.34 -2.14 11.56
N ALA A 174 15.17 -0.98 12.18
CA ALA A 174 15.65 -0.73 13.54
C ALA A 174 14.95 -1.62 14.56
N GLU A 175 13.62 -1.76 14.50
CA GLU A 175 12.86 -2.65 15.40
C GLU A 175 13.21 -4.13 15.23
N GLU A 176 13.43 -4.59 14.00
CA GLU A 176 13.85 -5.97 13.75
C GLU A 176 15.26 -6.25 14.29
N THR A 177 16.19 -5.32 14.07
CA THR A 177 17.57 -5.43 14.57
C THR A 177 17.58 -5.45 16.10
N GLU A 178 16.81 -4.58 16.74
CA GLU A 178 16.69 -4.54 18.21
C GLU A 178 16.11 -5.85 18.76
N LYS A 179 15.07 -6.41 18.14
CA LYS A 179 14.50 -7.72 18.53
C LYS A 179 15.48 -8.88 18.36
N ILE A 180 16.34 -8.84 17.34
CA ILE A 180 17.39 -9.85 17.14
C ILE A 180 18.44 -9.73 18.23
N LEU A 181 18.91 -8.52 18.54
CA LEU A 181 19.90 -8.27 19.58
C LEU A 181 19.41 -8.63 20.99
N MET A 182 18.10 -8.48 21.27
CA MET A 182 17.52 -8.88 22.56
C MET A 182 17.33 -10.41 22.69
N ARG A 183 17.46 -11.17 21.61
CA ARG A 183 17.32 -12.65 21.61
C ARG A 183 18.66 -13.38 21.66
N THR A 184 19.76 -12.67 21.50
CA THR A 184 21.15 -13.16 21.65
C THR A 184 21.71 -12.85 23.03
#